data_802acdb5d0dab4c37e08a481063d5a9a
#
_entry.id   802acdb5d0dab4c37e08a481063d5a9a
#
_cell.length_a   1.000
_cell.length_b   1.000
_cell.length_c   1.000
_cell.angle_alpha   90.00
_cell.angle_beta   90.00
_cell.angle_gamma   90.00
#
_symmetry.space_group_name_H-M   'P 1'
#
loop_
_entity.id
_entity.type
_entity.pdbx_description
1 polymer ?
#
loop_
_entity_poly.entity_id
_entity_poly.type
_entity_poly.pdbx_seq_one_letter_code
_entity_poly.pdbx_strand_id
1 'polypeptide(L)'
;KDFDREPTGFVYALAENYSTVKYFCHDPQGSEVPAADVLASVKSYLTAGIPSMFGFWGFESFEESASPGDIPYPCKGEKAQWGHAVMAVGYDDEHKITNLKCNQSTRGALLIRNSWGKGWGDEGYGWLPYDYVLNGLAIDFWSLIDMKWIDTGHFGL
;
A
#
# COMPACT_ATOMS: atom_id res chain seq x y z
N LYS A 1 -12.43 11.23 17.52
CA LYS A 1 -13.54 11.15 18.51
C LYS A 1 -14.92 11.23 17.87
N ASP A 2 -15.05 11.78 16.66
CA ASP A 2 -16.34 12.04 15.99
C ASP A 2 -16.43 11.35 14.61
N PHE A 3 -15.70 10.23 14.42
CA PHE A 3 -15.63 9.53 13.14
C PHE A 3 -16.96 8.90 12.69
N ASP A 4 -17.87 8.65 13.64
CA ASP A 4 -19.22 8.13 13.46
C ASP A 4 -20.31 9.21 13.38
N ARG A 5 -19.89 10.49 13.48
CA ARG A 5 -20.82 11.61 13.35
C ARG A 5 -21.12 11.89 11.88
N GLU A 6 -22.38 11.95 11.52
CA GLU A 6 -22.81 12.28 10.16
C GLU A 6 -22.30 13.68 9.77
N PRO A 7 -21.60 13.81 8.61
CA PRO A 7 -21.16 15.12 8.11
C PRO A 7 -22.35 16.05 7.79
N THR A 8 -22.08 17.35 7.84
CA THR A 8 -23.09 18.33 7.43
C THR A 8 -23.30 18.34 5.91
N GLY A 9 -24.45 18.85 5.43
CA GLY A 9 -24.71 18.97 3.99
C GLY A 9 -23.65 19.78 3.24
N PHE A 10 -23.02 20.75 3.90
CA PHE A 10 -21.89 21.49 3.33
C PHE A 10 -20.67 20.59 3.06
N VAL A 11 -20.36 19.69 3.99
CA VAL A 11 -19.22 18.74 3.83
C VAL A 11 -19.52 17.76 2.70
N TYR A 12 -20.75 17.27 2.58
CA TYR A 12 -21.17 16.43 1.45
C TYR A 12 -21.02 17.16 0.11
N ALA A 13 -21.53 18.39 0.00
CA ALA A 13 -21.42 19.19 -1.21
C ALA A 13 -19.95 19.47 -1.59
N LEU A 14 -19.08 19.70 -0.60
CA LEU A 14 -17.64 19.85 -0.82
C LEU A 14 -17.01 18.54 -1.31
N ALA A 15 -17.38 17.41 -0.73
CA ALA A 15 -16.87 16.09 -1.10
C ALA A 15 -17.17 15.68 -2.55
N GLU A 16 -18.28 16.16 -3.13
CA GLU A 16 -18.62 15.91 -4.54
C GLU A 16 -17.55 16.40 -5.52
N ASN A 17 -16.74 17.39 -5.13
CA ASN A 17 -15.62 17.87 -5.95
C ASN A 17 -14.40 16.95 -5.93
N TYR A 18 -14.40 15.94 -5.05
CA TYR A 18 -13.29 14.99 -4.87
C TYR A 18 -13.72 13.55 -5.14
N SER A 19 -14.77 13.36 -5.94
CA SER A 19 -15.23 12.03 -6.30
C SER A 19 -14.27 11.33 -7.26
N THR A 20 -14.08 10.03 -7.05
CA THR A 20 -13.33 9.17 -7.95
C THR A 20 -14.11 8.98 -9.25
N VAL A 21 -13.47 9.24 -10.39
CA VAL A 21 -14.05 9.07 -11.73
C VAL A 21 -13.66 7.73 -12.33
N LYS A 22 -12.37 7.36 -12.18
CA LYS A 22 -11.84 6.10 -12.68
C LYS A 22 -10.89 5.46 -11.67
N TYR A 23 -11.05 4.17 -11.48
CA TYR A 23 -10.16 3.35 -10.67
C TYR A 23 -9.97 1.99 -11.33
N PHE A 24 -8.93 1.27 -10.91
CA PHE A 24 -8.63 -0.06 -11.39
C PHE A 24 -8.31 -0.98 -10.21
N CYS A 25 -8.96 -2.14 -10.17
CA CYS A 25 -8.66 -3.21 -9.22
C CYS A 25 -7.71 -4.21 -9.90
N HIS A 26 -6.54 -4.43 -9.29
CA HIS A 26 -5.54 -5.34 -9.84
C HIS A 26 -5.83 -6.81 -9.52
N ASP A 27 -6.54 -7.07 -8.42
CA ASP A 27 -6.91 -8.38 -7.89
C ASP A 27 -8.40 -8.44 -7.50
N PRO A 28 -9.34 -8.33 -8.47
CA PRO A 28 -10.76 -8.32 -8.17
C PRO A 28 -11.18 -9.57 -7.37
N GLN A 29 -11.98 -9.36 -6.33
CA GLN A 29 -12.45 -10.45 -5.48
C GLN A 29 -13.16 -11.54 -6.30
N GLY A 30 -12.77 -12.80 -6.09
CA GLY A 30 -13.31 -13.93 -6.84
C GLY A 30 -12.71 -14.12 -8.24
N SER A 31 -11.71 -13.31 -8.62
CA SER A 31 -10.93 -13.53 -9.83
C SER A 31 -9.82 -14.55 -9.59
N GLU A 32 -9.39 -15.22 -10.68
CA GLU A 32 -8.24 -16.14 -10.66
C GLU A 32 -6.96 -15.47 -11.19
N VAL A 33 -6.81 -14.15 -10.99
CA VAL A 33 -5.60 -13.43 -11.43
C VAL A 33 -4.40 -13.97 -10.67
N PRO A 34 -3.36 -14.49 -11.35
CA PRO A 34 -2.15 -14.94 -10.67
C PRO A 34 -1.46 -13.82 -9.90
N ALA A 35 -0.95 -14.10 -8.71
CA ALA A 35 -0.30 -13.10 -7.87
C ALA A 35 0.89 -12.41 -8.56
N ALA A 36 1.60 -13.13 -9.42
CA ALA A 36 2.68 -12.55 -10.23
C ALA A 36 2.16 -11.50 -11.24
N ASP A 37 0.97 -11.70 -11.80
CA ASP A 37 0.34 -10.76 -12.73
C ASP A 37 -0.20 -9.54 -11.98
N VAL A 38 -0.73 -9.73 -10.75
CA VAL A 38 -1.09 -8.63 -9.85
C VAL A 38 0.14 -7.75 -9.58
N LEU A 39 1.26 -8.34 -9.16
CA LEU A 39 2.51 -7.62 -8.90
C LEU A 39 3.01 -6.89 -10.16
N ALA A 40 3.01 -7.55 -11.32
CA ALA A 40 3.42 -6.94 -12.59
C ALA A 40 2.52 -5.75 -12.97
N SER A 41 1.21 -5.89 -12.79
CA SER A 41 0.24 -4.82 -13.03
C SER A 41 0.49 -3.63 -12.10
N VAL A 42 0.65 -3.86 -10.79
CA VAL A 42 0.97 -2.80 -9.81
C VAL A 42 2.26 -2.07 -10.21
N LYS A 43 3.35 -2.79 -10.52
CA LYS A 43 4.61 -2.19 -10.96
C LYS A 43 4.46 -1.35 -12.24
N SER A 44 3.64 -1.81 -13.19
CA SER A 44 3.34 -1.05 -14.42
C SER A 44 2.67 0.30 -14.11
N TYR A 45 1.70 0.31 -13.20
CA TYR A 45 1.04 1.55 -12.77
C TYR A 45 1.99 2.47 -12.00
N LEU A 46 2.81 1.93 -11.11
CA LEU A 46 3.85 2.69 -10.40
C LEU A 46 4.86 3.32 -11.36
N THR A 47 5.25 2.61 -12.42
CA THR A 47 6.12 3.15 -13.49
C THR A 47 5.47 4.31 -14.22
N ALA A 48 4.15 4.28 -14.38
CA ALA A 48 3.35 5.37 -14.94
C ALA A 48 3.09 6.53 -13.95
N GLY A 49 3.63 6.45 -12.72
CA GLY A 49 3.41 7.45 -11.68
C GLY A 49 2.06 7.34 -10.96
N ILE A 50 1.36 6.21 -11.11
CA ILE A 50 0.06 5.97 -10.48
C ILE A 50 0.24 5.05 -9.28
N PRO A 51 0.05 5.56 -8.05
CA PRO A 51 0.13 4.74 -6.83
C PRO A 51 -0.98 3.70 -6.73
N SER A 52 -0.74 2.64 -5.94
CA SER A 52 -1.72 1.60 -5.64
C SER A 52 -1.93 1.46 -4.14
N MET A 53 -3.15 1.63 -3.66
CA MET A 53 -3.50 1.30 -2.27
C MET A 53 -3.75 -0.20 -2.16
N PHE A 54 -3.43 -0.78 -1.01
CA PHE A 54 -3.65 -2.20 -0.74
C PHE A 54 -3.63 -2.50 0.76
N GLY A 55 -4.16 -3.67 1.13
CA GLY A 55 -4.08 -4.21 2.48
C GLY A 55 -3.00 -5.28 2.62
N PHE A 56 -2.40 -5.39 3.79
CA PHE A 56 -1.48 -6.48 4.10
C PHE A 56 -1.64 -6.96 5.55
N TRP A 57 -1.19 -8.17 5.81
CA TRP A 57 -1.20 -8.76 7.13
C TRP A 57 0.11 -8.50 7.87
N GLY A 58 0.01 -8.05 9.12
CA GLY A 58 1.14 -7.89 10.01
C GLY A 58 1.37 -9.11 10.89
N PHE A 59 2.64 -9.39 11.18
CA PHE A 59 3.11 -10.55 11.93
C PHE A 59 3.97 -10.12 13.11
N GLU A 60 4.28 -11.06 14.01
CA GLU A 60 5.09 -10.81 15.19
C GLU A 60 6.48 -10.23 14.83
N SER A 61 7.07 -10.68 13.73
CA SER A 61 8.37 -10.22 13.25
C SER A 61 8.34 -8.92 12.43
N PHE A 62 7.25 -8.17 12.44
CA PHE A 62 7.05 -6.97 11.62
C PHE A 62 8.20 -5.94 11.72
N GLU A 63 8.80 -5.78 12.89
CA GLU A 63 9.90 -4.83 13.14
C GLU A 63 11.29 -5.51 13.22
N GLU A 64 11.37 -6.81 12.93
CA GLU A 64 12.59 -7.61 13.06
C GLU A 64 13.48 -7.51 11.80
N SER A 65 13.81 -6.29 11.39
CA SER A 65 14.72 -5.98 10.28
C SER A 65 15.87 -5.07 10.71
N ALA A 66 16.93 -5.00 9.90
CA ALA A 66 18.09 -4.19 10.19
C ALA A 66 17.89 -2.70 9.85
N SER A 67 16.99 -2.39 8.95
CA SER A 67 16.74 -1.03 8.46
C SER A 67 15.38 -0.52 8.89
N PRO A 68 15.27 0.72 9.37
CA PRO A 68 13.98 1.32 9.69
C PRO A 68 13.05 1.31 8.46
N GLY A 69 11.81 0.86 8.66
CA GLY A 69 10.80 0.80 7.59
C GLY A 69 10.85 -0.44 6.70
N ASP A 70 11.91 -1.25 6.75
CA ASP A 70 11.91 -2.56 6.12
C ASP A 70 10.98 -3.50 6.88
N ILE A 71 9.96 -4.03 6.20
CA ILE A 71 9.01 -5.00 6.76
C ILE A 71 9.46 -6.39 6.34
N PRO A 72 9.97 -7.23 7.26
CA PRO A 72 10.47 -8.54 6.87
C PRO A 72 9.34 -9.50 6.51
N TYR A 73 9.60 -10.44 5.62
CA TYR A 73 8.69 -11.55 5.35
C TYR A 73 8.59 -12.43 6.61
N PRO A 74 7.38 -12.86 7.02
CA PRO A 74 7.19 -13.57 8.28
C PRO A 74 7.92 -14.91 8.33
N CYS A 75 8.39 -15.28 9.51
CA CYS A 75 9.00 -16.56 9.75
C CYS A 75 7.97 -17.69 9.61
N LYS A 76 8.46 -18.89 9.22
CA LYS A 76 7.59 -20.06 9.09
C LYS A 76 6.82 -20.34 10.39
N GLY A 77 5.50 -20.42 10.29
CA GLY A 77 4.61 -20.72 11.41
C GLY A 77 4.12 -19.50 12.17
N GLU A 78 4.58 -18.27 11.86
CA GLU A 78 3.95 -17.07 12.40
C GLU A 78 2.52 -16.94 11.90
N LYS A 79 1.67 -16.40 12.76
CA LYS A 79 0.26 -16.13 12.43
C LYS A 79 0.05 -14.64 12.26
N ALA A 80 -0.80 -14.28 11.32
CA ALA A 80 -1.24 -12.89 11.17
C ALA A 80 -1.91 -12.42 12.46
N GLN A 81 -1.51 -11.24 12.91
CA GLN A 81 -1.99 -10.63 14.16
C GLN A 81 -2.95 -9.47 13.89
N TRP A 82 -2.72 -8.74 12.81
CA TRP A 82 -3.51 -7.58 12.42
C TRP A 82 -3.43 -7.35 10.91
N GLY A 83 -4.35 -6.54 10.39
CA GLY A 83 -4.33 -6.06 9.02
C GLY A 83 -4.12 -4.56 8.98
N HIS A 84 -3.48 -4.06 7.93
CA HIS A 84 -3.23 -2.64 7.73
C HIS A 84 -3.33 -2.27 6.26
N ALA A 85 -3.75 -1.04 5.98
CA ALA A 85 -3.82 -0.50 4.63
C ALA A 85 -2.75 0.57 4.42
N VAL A 86 -2.05 0.48 3.30
CA VAL A 86 -0.96 1.39 2.91
C VAL A 86 -1.03 1.69 1.42
N MET A 87 -0.13 2.55 0.95
CA MET A 87 -0.03 2.88 -0.46
C MET A 87 1.34 2.49 -1.01
N ALA A 88 1.38 1.67 -2.06
CA ALA A 88 2.57 1.47 -2.87
C ALA A 88 2.80 2.72 -3.73
N VAL A 89 4.01 3.27 -3.66
CA VAL A 89 4.41 4.50 -4.37
C VAL A 89 5.64 4.31 -5.24
N GLY A 90 6.29 3.14 -5.16
CA GLY A 90 7.45 2.77 -5.96
C GLY A 90 7.81 1.30 -5.76
N TYR A 91 8.90 0.88 -6.33
CA TYR A 91 9.44 -0.47 -6.17
C TYR A 91 10.94 -0.51 -6.47
N ASP A 92 11.61 -1.53 -5.91
CA ASP A 92 13.00 -1.87 -6.25
C ASP A 92 13.15 -3.39 -6.32
N ASP A 93 13.54 -3.91 -7.49
CA ASP A 93 13.71 -5.34 -7.75
C ASP A 93 14.92 -5.93 -7.02
N GLU A 94 15.86 -5.08 -6.59
CA GLU A 94 17.09 -5.48 -5.93
C GLU A 94 17.05 -5.31 -4.40
N HIS A 95 16.04 -4.60 -3.87
CA HIS A 95 15.95 -4.32 -2.44
C HIS A 95 15.86 -5.62 -1.64
N LYS A 96 16.81 -5.81 -0.72
CA LYS A 96 16.91 -7.01 0.08
C LYS A 96 16.49 -6.74 1.51
N ILE A 97 15.53 -7.53 2.01
CA ILE A 97 15.07 -7.45 3.40
C ILE A 97 15.37 -8.79 4.08
N THR A 98 15.95 -8.73 5.28
CA THR A 98 16.24 -9.93 6.08
C THR A 98 15.44 -9.87 7.37
N ASN A 99 14.68 -10.94 7.63
CA ASN A 99 14.02 -11.15 8.92
C ASN A 99 15.08 -11.62 9.93
N LEU A 100 15.41 -10.80 10.92
CA LEU A 100 16.45 -11.07 11.90
C LEU A 100 16.06 -12.18 12.89
N LYS A 101 14.77 -12.42 13.08
CA LYS A 101 14.26 -13.47 13.99
C LYS A 101 14.57 -14.88 13.46
N CYS A 102 14.51 -15.10 12.14
CA CYS A 102 14.72 -16.41 11.51
C CYS A 102 15.81 -16.42 10.44
N ASN A 103 16.48 -15.30 10.23
CA ASN A 103 17.54 -15.15 9.24
C ASN A 103 17.10 -15.49 7.79
N GLN A 104 15.83 -15.24 7.48
CA GLN A 104 15.25 -15.41 6.14
C GLN A 104 15.36 -14.09 5.38
N SER A 105 15.82 -14.14 4.13
CA SER A 105 15.93 -12.96 3.27
C SER A 105 15.01 -13.08 2.06
N THR A 106 14.46 -11.93 1.65
CA THR A 106 13.71 -11.73 0.41
C THR A 106 14.44 -10.73 -0.48
N ARG A 107 14.10 -10.71 -1.77
CA ARG A 107 14.64 -9.76 -2.75
C ARG A 107 13.52 -9.22 -3.62
N GLY A 108 13.55 -7.91 -3.83
CA GLY A 108 12.50 -7.14 -4.48
C GLY A 108 11.40 -6.72 -3.50
N ALA A 109 11.10 -5.43 -3.50
CA ALA A 109 10.12 -4.86 -2.58
C ALA A 109 9.34 -3.70 -3.21
N LEU A 110 8.12 -3.50 -2.72
CA LEU A 110 7.34 -2.29 -2.96
C LEU A 110 7.76 -1.22 -1.95
N LEU A 111 8.03 0.00 -2.43
CA LEU A 111 8.13 1.17 -1.56
C LEU A 111 6.71 1.58 -1.16
N ILE A 112 6.45 1.60 0.13
CA ILE A 112 5.15 1.95 0.67
C ILE A 112 5.19 3.30 1.40
N ARG A 113 4.10 4.05 1.32
CA ARG A 113 3.81 5.18 2.19
C ARG A 113 2.82 4.75 3.26
N ASN A 114 3.24 4.93 4.52
CA ASN A 114 2.43 4.62 5.69
C ASN A 114 1.70 5.86 6.24
N SER A 115 0.69 5.64 7.08
CA SER A 115 -0.09 6.69 7.74
C SER A 115 0.36 6.97 9.19
N TRP A 116 1.46 6.37 9.66
CA TRP A 116 1.93 6.48 11.04
C TRP A 116 2.85 7.70 11.30
N GLY A 117 2.94 8.60 10.32
CA GLY A 117 3.73 9.84 10.43
C GLY A 117 5.20 9.64 10.11
N LYS A 118 5.93 10.75 10.12
CA LYS A 118 7.35 10.79 9.71
C LYS A 118 8.32 10.08 10.67
N GLY A 119 7.87 9.77 11.88
CA GLY A 119 8.67 9.03 12.86
C GLY A 119 8.76 7.54 12.59
N TRP A 120 7.98 7.01 11.66
CA TRP A 120 8.03 5.61 11.26
C TRP A 120 8.86 5.43 9.98
N GLY A 121 9.69 4.39 9.96
CA GLY A 121 10.51 4.06 8.80
C GLY A 121 11.45 5.18 8.36
N ASP A 122 11.55 5.40 7.07
CA ASP A 122 12.26 6.53 6.46
C ASP A 122 11.26 7.65 6.15
N GLU A 123 11.10 8.59 7.06
CA GLU A 123 10.15 9.72 6.99
C GLU A 123 8.69 9.33 6.63
N GLY A 124 8.24 8.19 7.11
CA GLY A 124 6.89 7.66 6.86
C GLY A 124 6.82 6.68 5.68
N TYR A 125 7.94 6.34 5.09
CA TYR A 125 8.07 5.35 4.02
C TYR A 125 8.75 4.07 4.54
N GLY A 126 8.52 2.97 3.84
CA GLY A 126 9.13 1.68 4.14
C GLY A 126 9.05 0.74 2.95
N TRP A 127 9.54 -0.48 3.13
CA TRP A 127 9.62 -1.47 2.07
C TRP A 127 8.90 -2.75 2.46
N LEU A 128 8.03 -3.23 1.57
CA LEU A 128 7.29 -4.48 1.73
C LEU A 128 7.74 -5.48 0.66
N PRO A 129 8.27 -6.67 1.04
CA PRO A 129 8.73 -7.66 0.07
C PRO A 129 7.66 -8.08 -0.93
N TYR A 130 8.03 -8.33 -2.17
CA TYR A 130 7.14 -8.91 -3.19
C TYR A 130 6.52 -10.23 -2.75
N ASP A 131 7.22 -10.97 -1.89
CA ASP A 131 6.73 -12.23 -1.31
C ASP A 131 5.39 -12.09 -0.58
N TYR A 132 5.07 -10.91 -0.02
CA TYR A 132 3.76 -10.63 0.55
C TYR A 132 2.65 -10.71 -0.51
N VAL A 133 2.88 -10.12 -1.68
CA VAL A 133 1.94 -10.18 -2.81
C VAL A 133 1.87 -11.60 -3.35
N LEU A 134 3.04 -12.20 -3.64
CA LEU A 134 3.15 -13.50 -4.29
C LEU A 134 2.56 -14.65 -3.46
N ASN A 135 2.48 -14.49 -2.13
CA ASN A 135 1.94 -15.51 -1.21
C ASN A 135 0.59 -15.10 -0.58
N GLY A 136 -0.09 -14.07 -1.12
CA GLY A 136 -1.43 -13.66 -0.68
C GLY A 136 -1.49 -13.04 0.71
N LEU A 137 -0.36 -12.51 1.21
CA LEU A 137 -0.29 -11.77 2.47
C LEU A 137 -0.52 -10.25 2.28
N ALA A 138 -0.49 -9.79 1.03
CA ALA A 138 -0.92 -8.46 0.59
C ALA A 138 -1.96 -8.64 -0.51
N ILE A 139 -3.09 -7.97 -0.38
CA ILE A 139 -4.29 -8.12 -1.22
C ILE A 139 -5.04 -6.81 -1.38
N ASP A 140 -6.05 -6.81 -2.22
CA ASP A 140 -6.97 -5.69 -2.41
C ASP A 140 -6.27 -4.45 -2.98
N PHE A 141 -5.57 -4.68 -4.11
CA PHE A 141 -4.80 -3.64 -4.80
C PHE A 141 -5.68 -2.79 -5.71
N TRP A 142 -5.72 -1.48 -5.43
CA TRP A 142 -6.50 -0.50 -6.18
C TRP A 142 -5.65 0.69 -6.60
N SER A 143 -5.73 1.07 -7.86
CA SER A 143 -5.15 2.31 -8.38
C SER A 143 -6.23 3.30 -8.75
N LEU A 144 -6.03 4.54 -8.31
CA LEU A 144 -6.89 5.66 -8.66
C LEU A 144 -6.33 6.34 -9.91
N ILE A 145 -7.08 6.27 -11.02
CA ILE A 145 -6.61 6.75 -12.33
C ILE A 145 -7.05 8.18 -12.57
N ASP A 146 -8.28 8.50 -12.18
CA ASP A 146 -8.85 9.81 -12.44
C ASP A 146 -9.77 10.22 -11.28
N MET A 147 -9.65 11.47 -10.88
CA MET A 147 -10.47 12.09 -9.85
C MET A 147 -11.10 13.38 -10.38
N LYS A 148 -12.30 13.67 -9.91
CA LYS A 148 -12.90 14.97 -10.10
C LYS A 148 -12.21 15.97 -9.16
N TRP A 149 -11.39 16.86 -9.72
CA TRP A 149 -10.70 17.92 -8.98
C TRP A 149 -11.41 19.26 -9.13
N ILE A 150 -11.29 20.12 -8.13
CA ILE A 150 -11.54 21.54 -8.33
C ILE A 150 -10.39 22.04 -9.21
N ASP A 151 -10.72 22.61 -10.37
CA ASP A 151 -9.74 23.31 -11.20
C ASP A 151 -9.29 24.59 -10.50
N THR A 152 -8.14 24.48 -9.78
CA THR A 152 -7.57 25.63 -9.06
C THR A 152 -6.98 26.68 -9.99
N GLY A 153 -6.81 26.38 -11.28
CA GLY A 153 -6.38 27.36 -12.29
C GLY A 153 -7.33 28.55 -12.40
N HIS A 154 -8.61 28.36 -12.08
CA HIS A 154 -9.58 29.46 -12.01
C HIS A 154 -9.43 30.34 -10.77
N PHE A 155 -8.69 29.92 -9.75
CA PHE A 155 -8.46 30.69 -8.53
C PHE A 155 -7.10 31.39 -8.49
N GLY A 156 -6.28 31.27 -9.55
CA GLY A 156 -4.99 31.94 -9.64
C GLY A 156 -3.92 31.43 -8.67
N LEU A 157 -4.03 30.17 -8.22
CA LEU A 157 -3.09 29.49 -7.35
C LEU A 157 -2.11 28.62 -8.14
#